data_7ddbccf9b98ff2df3c7d27579ed0ca7e
#
_entry.id   7ddbccf9b98ff2df3c7d27579ed0ca7e
#
_cell.length_a   1.000
_cell.length_b   1.000
_cell.length_c   1.000
_cell.angle_alpha   90.00
_cell.angle_beta   90.00
_cell.angle_gamma   90.00
#
_symmetry.space_group_name_H-M   'P 1'
#
loop_
_entity.id
_entity.type
_entity.pdbx_description
1 polymer ?
#
loop_
_entity_poly.entity_id
_entity_poly.type
_entity_poly.pdbx_seq_one_letter_code
_entity_poly.pdbx_strand_id
1 'polypeptide(L)'
;MTPAGTLLVDVGSTVLKVCTRWGADRFSAVERVPRLAGISPGDQVCELVARRRSSGVTAVRVCSSAKGGVPVGVLGLSGRHSVAAAARATVAAGGNVRYERVLTDPSGPPAPAVDVLVLTGGVDGADHHRLRGALAGARLADHPHEILVWAGADAPEVTALLPPHRTATNILDRHLRPRPAGLTELIRDIYTSDLVGRKGLAAPAAITEAPIWPTPAVVGLAAERMSRRRLLLPGTATPFVLLDVGGATTDAFVCAELRRGHPVRVTGPDSSVVRHVFTDLGVVASAPALLGRLAADPGLFDLVRAVAPERSRGLHHDLCSGDVAALTPPVGFLCCVFLALRRLAAADGPHLVDLGRAASVVVTGGARSGASTAQIRRVVDAVAGRSDAPRTVAVDNDYLLWAYGIQDVPAWHPVR
;
A
#
# COMPACT_ATOMS: atom_id res chain seq x y z
N MET A 1 20.41 -33.71 8.66
CA MET A 1 20.06 -32.92 7.45
C MET A 1 19.67 -31.53 7.93
N THR A 2 20.37 -30.52 7.48
CA THR A 2 19.97 -29.13 7.74
C THR A 2 18.61 -28.89 7.07
N PRO A 3 17.61 -28.34 7.77
CA PRO A 3 16.31 -28.08 7.16
C PRO A 3 16.47 -27.14 5.96
N ALA A 4 15.77 -27.42 4.87
CA ALA A 4 15.74 -26.59 3.67
C ALA A 4 15.23 -25.16 4.03
N GLY A 5 16.00 -24.14 3.71
CA GLY A 5 15.66 -22.76 3.99
C GLY A 5 15.06 -22.03 2.78
N THR A 6 14.09 -21.16 3.01
CA THR A 6 13.59 -20.21 2.01
C THR A 6 14.17 -18.83 2.29
N LEU A 7 14.88 -18.25 1.32
CA LEU A 7 15.32 -16.85 1.38
C LEU A 7 14.16 -15.94 1.02
N LEU A 8 13.88 -15.00 1.88
CA LEU A 8 12.86 -13.96 1.69
C LEU A 8 13.55 -12.61 1.50
N VAL A 9 13.17 -11.88 0.46
CA VAL A 9 13.78 -10.59 0.12
C VAL A 9 12.69 -9.55 -0.15
N ASP A 10 12.73 -8.44 0.59
CA ASP A 10 11.98 -7.22 0.25
C ASP A 10 12.91 -6.18 -0.38
N VAL A 11 12.66 -5.86 -1.64
CA VAL A 11 13.47 -4.92 -2.41
C VAL A 11 12.93 -3.50 -2.20
N GLY A 12 13.53 -2.78 -1.26
CA GLY A 12 13.24 -1.36 -1.02
C GLY A 12 14.00 -0.42 -1.97
N SER A 13 13.68 0.86 -1.91
CA SER A 13 14.35 1.89 -2.72
C SER A 13 15.81 2.11 -2.30
N THR A 14 16.10 2.00 -1.01
CA THR A 14 17.42 2.30 -0.41
C THR A 14 18.10 1.09 0.21
N VAL A 15 17.32 0.08 0.59
CA VAL A 15 17.76 -1.09 1.36
C VAL A 15 17.02 -2.33 0.88
N LEU A 16 17.74 -3.44 0.74
CA LEU A 16 17.14 -4.78 0.70
C LEU A 16 16.95 -5.26 2.14
N LYS A 17 15.79 -5.81 2.47
CA LYS A 17 15.56 -6.51 3.72
C LYS A 17 15.56 -8.01 3.43
N VAL A 18 16.33 -8.76 4.17
CA VAL A 18 16.60 -10.15 3.87
C VAL A 18 16.45 -10.97 5.14
N CYS A 19 15.71 -12.05 5.09
CA CYS A 19 15.72 -13.06 6.14
C CYS A 19 15.59 -14.46 5.55
N THR A 20 15.99 -15.47 6.30
CA THR A 20 15.82 -16.87 5.92
C THR A 20 14.76 -17.48 6.83
N ARG A 21 13.83 -18.22 6.23
CA ARG A 21 12.82 -18.99 6.94
C ARG A 21 13.19 -20.47 6.91
N TRP A 22 13.12 -21.13 8.05
CA TRP A 22 13.25 -22.58 8.21
C TRP A 22 11.95 -23.17 8.78
N GLY A 23 11.30 -24.03 8.02
CA GLY A 23 9.97 -24.56 8.40
C GLY A 23 8.86 -23.51 8.35
N ALA A 24 7.85 -23.66 9.22
CA ALA A 24 6.65 -22.83 9.16
C ALA A 24 6.87 -21.40 9.73
N ASP A 25 7.51 -21.29 10.92
CA ASP A 25 7.48 -20.05 11.70
C ASP A 25 8.86 -19.64 12.28
N ARG A 26 9.95 -20.24 11.80
CA ARG A 26 11.31 -19.88 12.24
C ARG A 26 11.97 -18.95 11.21
N PHE A 27 12.21 -17.72 11.60
CA PHE A 27 12.91 -16.72 10.80
C PHE A 27 14.28 -16.39 11.40
N SER A 28 15.26 -16.10 10.54
CA SER A 28 16.46 -15.38 10.99
C SER A 28 16.10 -13.94 11.36
N ALA A 29 17.01 -13.25 12.04
CA ALA A 29 16.97 -11.79 12.10
C ALA A 29 16.92 -11.20 10.68
N VAL A 30 16.19 -10.10 10.51
CA VAL A 30 16.16 -9.38 9.24
C VAL A 30 17.45 -8.59 9.05
N GLU A 31 18.20 -8.97 8.05
CA GLU A 31 19.40 -8.25 7.61
C GLU A 31 18.98 -7.09 6.70
N ARG A 32 19.62 -5.95 6.88
CA ARG A 32 19.45 -4.76 6.02
C ARG A 32 20.68 -4.59 5.16
N VAL A 33 20.56 -4.86 3.87
CA VAL A 33 21.64 -4.74 2.90
C VAL A 33 21.44 -3.44 2.12
N PRO A 34 22.35 -2.46 2.21
CA PRO A 34 22.26 -1.22 1.44
C PRO A 34 22.18 -1.49 -0.05
N ARG A 35 21.42 -0.66 -0.77
CA ARG A 35 21.41 -0.67 -2.22
C ARG A 35 22.75 -0.12 -2.74
N LEU A 36 23.38 -0.86 -3.66
CA LEU A 36 24.66 -0.49 -4.25
C LEU A 36 24.42 0.40 -5.47
N ALA A 37 25.13 1.52 -5.53
CA ALA A 37 25.09 2.40 -6.68
C ALA A 37 25.66 1.69 -7.92
N GLY A 38 25.01 1.87 -9.07
CA GLY A 38 25.46 1.28 -10.33
C GLY A 38 25.11 -0.22 -10.51
N ILE A 39 24.56 -0.89 -9.48
CA ILE A 39 24.13 -2.28 -9.57
C ILE A 39 22.59 -2.32 -9.61
N SER A 40 22.04 -3.08 -10.54
CA SER A 40 20.58 -3.25 -10.59
C SER A 40 20.06 -3.94 -9.33
N PRO A 41 18.82 -3.65 -8.91
CA PRO A 41 18.20 -4.37 -7.78
C PRO A 41 18.23 -5.88 -7.96
N GLY A 42 18.00 -6.31 -9.20
CA GLY A 42 17.94 -7.72 -9.56
C GLY A 42 19.28 -8.41 -9.42
N ASP A 43 20.35 -7.80 -9.92
CA ASP A 43 21.70 -8.37 -9.84
C ASP A 43 22.13 -8.50 -8.38
N GLN A 44 21.83 -7.47 -7.56
CA GLN A 44 22.14 -7.52 -6.13
C GLN A 44 21.35 -8.63 -5.41
N VAL A 45 20.10 -8.87 -5.76
CA VAL A 45 19.31 -10.00 -5.23
C VAL A 45 19.89 -11.32 -5.69
N CYS A 46 20.23 -11.48 -6.98
CA CYS A 46 20.82 -12.72 -7.52
C CYS A 46 22.15 -13.06 -6.86
N GLU A 47 23.02 -12.08 -6.66
CA GLU A 47 24.29 -12.25 -5.95
C GLU A 47 24.07 -12.70 -4.49
N LEU A 48 23.10 -12.09 -3.82
CA LEU A 48 22.73 -12.43 -2.46
C LEU A 48 22.20 -13.87 -2.36
N VAL A 49 21.37 -14.28 -3.31
CA VAL A 49 20.86 -15.66 -3.43
C VAL A 49 22.01 -16.65 -3.65
N ALA A 50 22.94 -16.34 -4.57
CA ALA A 50 24.08 -17.19 -4.85
C ALA A 50 24.93 -17.45 -3.59
N ARG A 51 25.20 -16.40 -2.82
CA ARG A 51 25.96 -16.51 -1.54
C ARG A 51 25.21 -17.35 -0.51
N ARG A 52 23.88 -17.28 -0.46
CA ARG A 52 23.08 -18.00 0.57
C ARG A 52 22.77 -19.45 0.22
N ARG A 53 22.89 -19.86 -1.03
CA ARG A 53 22.70 -21.27 -1.45
C ARG A 53 23.67 -22.22 -0.74
N SER A 54 24.91 -21.78 -0.47
CA SER A 54 25.88 -22.56 0.31
C SER A 54 25.46 -22.76 1.78
N SER A 55 24.51 -21.98 2.29
CA SER A 55 24.00 -22.06 3.67
C SER A 55 22.68 -22.84 3.78
N GLY A 56 22.35 -23.70 2.81
CA GLY A 56 21.14 -24.54 2.86
C GLY A 56 19.86 -23.87 2.36
N VAL A 57 19.96 -22.71 1.70
CA VAL A 57 18.82 -22.07 1.03
C VAL A 57 18.49 -22.82 -0.25
N THR A 58 17.26 -23.32 -0.36
CA THR A 58 16.76 -24.07 -1.52
C THR A 58 15.73 -23.31 -2.32
N ALA A 59 15.05 -22.35 -1.71
CA ALA A 59 13.95 -21.60 -2.28
C ALA A 59 14.13 -20.09 -2.09
N VAL A 60 13.53 -19.28 -2.96
CA VAL A 60 13.60 -17.82 -2.90
C VAL A 60 12.23 -17.22 -3.15
N ARG A 61 11.85 -16.24 -2.35
CA ARG A 61 10.66 -15.39 -2.57
C ARG A 61 11.04 -13.93 -2.45
N VAL A 62 10.53 -13.12 -3.37
CA VAL A 62 10.87 -11.70 -3.47
C VAL A 62 9.59 -10.87 -3.50
N CYS A 63 9.56 -9.76 -2.77
CA CYS A 63 8.60 -8.68 -2.94
C CYS A 63 9.33 -7.35 -3.13
N SER A 64 8.63 -6.32 -3.56
CA SER A 64 9.27 -5.03 -3.83
C SER A 64 8.41 -3.85 -3.42
N SER A 65 8.98 -2.96 -2.61
CA SER A 65 8.43 -1.65 -2.25
C SER A 65 9.06 -0.51 -3.07
N ALA A 66 9.99 -0.82 -3.99
CA ALA A 66 10.66 0.18 -4.80
C ALA A 66 9.66 0.98 -5.65
N LYS A 67 9.77 2.33 -5.58
CA LYS A 67 8.91 3.29 -6.27
C LYS A 67 7.43 3.33 -5.84
N GLY A 68 7.06 2.83 -4.66
CA GLY A 68 5.75 3.09 -4.04
C GLY A 68 4.52 2.48 -4.72
N GLY A 69 4.65 1.36 -5.44
CA GLY A 69 3.56 0.71 -6.17
C GLY A 69 3.43 1.18 -7.61
N VAL A 70 2.35 0.72 -8.30
CA VAL A 70 2.00 1.13 -9.67
C VAL A 70 1.23 2.44 -9.61
N PRO A 71 1.69 3.55 -10.23
CA PRO A 71 0.88 4.75 -10.38
C PRO A 71 -0.35 4.46 -11.25
N VAL A 72 -1.54 4.68 -10.72
CA VAL A 72 -2.81 4.40 -11.40
C VAL A 72 -3.72 5.61 -11.36
N GLY A 73 -4.29 5.97 -12.52
CA GLY A 73 -5.44 6.85 -12.61
C GLY A 73 -6.73 6.03 -12.71
N VAL A 74 -7.81 6.51 -12.12
CA VAL A 74 -9.12 5.86 -12.20
C VAL A 74 -10.15 6.83 -12.75
N LEU A 75 -10.76 6.48 -13.88
CA LEU A 75 -11.88 7.21 -14.48
C LEU A 75 -13.11 6.31 -14.51
N GLY A 76 -14.26 6.85 -14.19
CA GLY A 76 -15.49 6.06 -14.26
C GLY A 76 -16.76 6.88 -14.33
N LEU A 77 -17.87 6.20 -14.55
CA LEU A 77 -19.18 6.84 -14.73
C LEU A 77 -19.76 7.38 -13.42
N SER A 78 -19.44 6.74 -12.28
CA SER A 78 -19.98 7.12 -10.96
C SER A 78 -18.89 7.16 -9.92
N GLY A 79 -18.70 8.31 -9.28
CA GLY A 79 -17.71 8.50 -8.21
C GLY A 79 -17.92 7.55 -7.03
N ARG A 80 -19.17 7.43 -6.56
CA ARG A 80 -19.50 6.61 -5.38
C ARG A 80 -19.49 5.10 -5.63
N HIS A 81 -19.73 4.65 -6.86
CA HIS A 81 -19.84 3.22 -7.19
C HIS A 81 -18.63 2.74 -7.98
N SER A 82 -18.60 2.98 -9.30
CA SER A 82 -17.58 2.40 -10.16
C SER A 82 -16.18 2.92 -9.86
N VAL A 83 -15.98 4.25 -9.74
CA VAL A 83 -14.66 4.84 -9.43
C VAL A 83 -14.15 4.37 -8.08
N ALA A 84 -14.98 4.52 -7.04
CA ALA A 84 -14.58 4.11 -5.69
C ALA A 84 -14.31 2.60 -5.57
N ALA A 85 -15.04 1.75 -6.31
CA ALA A 85 -14.80 0.31 -6.32
C ALA A 85 -13.47 -0.03 -7.03
N ALA A 86 -13.22 0.59 -8.20
CA ALA A 86 -11.99 0.37 -8.95
C ALA A 86 -10.75 0.89 -8.22
N ALA A 87 -10.85 2.08 -7.61
CA ALA A 87 -9.76 2.63 -6.80
C ALA A 87 -9.40 1.69 -5.64
N ARG A 88 -10.38 1.17 -4.93
CA ARG A 88 -10.16 0.21 -3.85
C ARG A 88 -9.54 -1.11 -4.33
N ALA A 89 -10.03 -1.68 -5.42
CA ALA A 89 -9.46 -2.89 -6.02
C ALA A 89 -8.00 -2.68 -6.42
N THR A 90 -7.70 -1.52 -7.03
CA THR A 90 -6.34 -1.11 -7.41
C THR A 90 -5.43 -1.02 -6.19
N VAL A 91 -5.89 -0.36 -5.12
CA VAL A 91 -5.13 -0.25 -3.86
C VAL A 91 -4.90 -1.63 -3.24
N ALA A 92 -5.90 -2.52 -3.23
CA ALA A 92 -5.75 -3.89 -2.72
C ALA A 92 -4.75 -4.72 -3.54
N ALA A 93 -4.61 -4.44 -4.83
CA ALA A 93 -3.59 -5.05 -5.69
C ALA A 93 -2.16 -4.58 -5.42
N GLY A 94 -1.98 -3.54 -4.60
CA GLY A 94 -0.68 -2.90 -4.37
C GLY A 94 -0.44 -1.67 -5.26
N GLY A 95 -1.44 -1.22 -6.01
CA GLY A 95 -1.39 0.00 -6.80
C GLY A 95 -1.42 1.27 -5.94
N ASN A 96 -0.98 2.36 -6.55
CA ASN A 96 -0.95 3.71 -5.99
C ASN A 96 -1.88 4.60 -6.83
N VAL A 97 -3.11 4.81 -6.36
CA VAL A 97 -4.10 5.65 -7.05
C VAL A 97 -3.68 7.12 -6.92
N ARG A 98 -3.33 7.73 -8.04
CA ARG A 98 -2.85 9.11 -8.12
C ARG A 98 -4.01 10.10 -8.26
N TYR A 99 -5.09 9.69 -8.89
CA TYR A 99 -6.32 10.47 -9.01
C TYR A 99 -7.51 9.58 -9.30
N GLU A 100 -8.68 10.07 -8.90
CA GLU A 100 -9.99 9.51 -9.15
C GLU A 100 -10.87 10.59 -9.79
N ARG A 101 -11.52 10.29 -10.94
CA ARG A 101 -12.40 11.25 -11.63
C ARG A 101 -13.63 10.59 -12.22
N VAL A 102 -14.67 11.40 -12.36
CA VAL A 102 -15.89 11.01 -13.08
C VAL A 102 -15.75 11.42 -14.54
N LEU A 103 -16.07 10.51 -15.47
CA LEU A 103 -15.93 10.73 -16.92
C LEU A 103 -16.68 11.96 -17.43
N THR A 104 -17.78 12.33 -16.77
CA THR A 104 -18.61 13.46 -17.14
C THR A 104 -18.22 14.78 -16.46
N ASP A 105 -17.19 14.77 -15.61
CA ASP A 105 -16.69 15.96 -14.90
C ASP A 105 -15.30 16.35 -15.40
N PRO A 106 -15.20 17.30 -16.36
CA PRO A 106 -13.94 17.76 -16.89
C PRO A 106 -13.23 18.76 -15.96
N SER A 107 -13.84 19.19 -14.84
CA SER A 107 -13.40 20.29 -13.99
C SER A 107 -12.26 19.94 -13.03
N GLY A 108 -11.25 19.24 -13.45
CA GLY A 108 -10.09 18.92 -12.61
C GLY A 108 -8.78 19.53 -13.10
N PRO A 109 -7.77 19.67 -12.25
CA PRO A 109 -6.43 20.05 -12.71
C PRO A 109 -5.91 19.03 -13.72
N PRO A 110 -4.90 19.34 -14.54
CA PRO A 110 -4.29 18.37 -15.46
C PRO A 110 -3.95 17.07 -14.74
N ALA A 111 -4.26 15.93 -15.37
CA ALA A 111 -3.99 14.63 -14.78
C ALA A 111 -2.48 14.36 -14.77
N PRO A 112 -1.88 13.95 -13.65
CA PRO A 112 -0.49 13.52 -13.64
C PRO A 112 -0.33 12.24 -14.50
N ALA A 113 0.84 12.06 -15.08
CA ALA A 113 1.17 10.82 -15.79
C ALA A 113 1.13 9.61 -14.84
N VAL A 114 0.58 8.51 -15.34
CA VAL A 114 0.44 7.24 -14.62
C VAL A 114 0.91 6.08 -15.49
N ASP A 115 1.28 4.95 -14.88
CA ASP A 115 1.61 3.76 -15.65
C ASP A 115 0.33 3.09 -16.19
N VAL A 116 -0.73 3.09 -15.39
CA VAL A 116 -2.00 2.44 -15.73
C VAL A 116 -3.17 3.42 -15.59
N LEU A 117 -4.03 3.47 -16.60
CA LEU A 117 -5.32 4.15 -16.54
C LEU A 117 -6.44 3.11 -16.49
N VAL A 118 -7.20 3.09 -15.41
CA VAL A 118 -8.38 2.23 -15.27
C VAL A 118 -9.62 3.01 -15.67
N LEU A 119 -10.33 2.52 -16.67
CA LEU A 119 -11.67 2.97 -17.05
C LEU A 119 -12.72 2.01 -16.54
N THR A 120 -13.82 2.54 -16.02
CA THR A 120 -14.91 1.72 -15.49
C THR A 120 -16.27 2.39 -15.60
N GLY A 121 -17.31 1.59 -15.63
CA GLY A 121 -18.70 2.07 -15.64
C GLY A 121 -19.64 1.11 -16.32
N GLY A 122 -20.94 1.37 -16.15
CA GLY A 122 -22.01 0.52 -16.66
C GLY A 122 -22.21 -0.74 -15.83
N VAL A 123 -23.30 -1.42 -16.13
CA VAL A 123 -23.71 -2.69 -15.53
C VAL A 123 -24.03 -3.67 -16.66
N ASP A 124 -23.56 -4.90 -16.53
CA ASP A 124 -23.73 -5.91 -17.57
C ASP A 124 -25.22 -6.13 -17.90
N GLY A 125 -25.56 -6.11 -19.18
CA GLY A 125 -26.91 -6.28 -19.69
C GLY A 125 -27.84 -5.05 -19.53
N ALA A 126 -27.32 -3.89 -19.10
CA ALA A 126 -28.09 -2.64 -19.05
C ALA A 126 -27.96 -1.84 -20.35
N ASP A 127 -28.75 -0.76 -20.49
CA ASP A 127 -28.55 0.24 -21.54
C ASP A 127 -27.29 1.08 -21.24
N HIS A 128 -26.37 1.14 -22.20
CA HIS A 128 -25.10 1.82 -22.08
C HIS A 128 -25.04 3.20 -22.77
N HIS A 129 -26.17 3.77 -23.16
CA HIS A 129 -26.20 5.06 -23.85
C HIS A 129 -25.44 6.16 -23.11
N ARG A 130 -25.66 6.31 -21.78
CA ARG A 130 -24.96 7.31 -20.96
C ARG A 130 -23.46 7.03 -20.88
N LEU A 131 -23.07 5.77 -20.76
CA LEU A 131 -21.66 5.37 -20.70
C LEU A 131 -20.96 5.67 -22.03
N ARG A 132 -21.59 5.33 -23.16
CA ARG A 132 -21.05 5.64 -24.49
C ARG A 132 -20.89 7.14 -24.70
N GLY A 133 -21.89 7.94 -24.32
CA GLY A 133 -21.80 9.40 -24.37
C GLY A 133 -20.66 9.96 -23.49
N ALA A 134 -20.51 9.45 -22.28
CA ALA A 134 -19.44 9.83 -21.38
C ALA A 134 -18.04 9.48 -21.93
N LEU A 135 -17.87 8.28 -22.50
CA LEU A 135 -16.60 7.86 -23.12
C LEU A 135 -16.29 8.64 -24.39
N ALA A 136 -17.27 8.94 -25.22
CA ALA A 136 -17.08 9.77 -26.41
C ALA A 136 -16.68 11.21 -26.07
N GLY A 137 -17.16 11.74 -24.94
CA GLY A 137 -16.78 13.06 -24.42
C GLY A 137 -15.48 13.05 -23.61
N ALA A 138 -15.01 11.89 -23.19
CA ALA A 138 -13.80 11.79 -22.39
C ALA A 138 -12.55 12.05 -23.24
N ARG A 139 -11.75 13.02 -22.83
CA ARG A 139 -10.47 13.32 -23.47
C ARG A 139 -9.39 12.42 -22.89
N LEU A 140 -9.31 11.15 -23.30
CA LEU A 140 -8.32 10.20 -22.77
C LEU A 140 -6.88 10.66 -22.99
N ALA A 141 -6.63 11.50 -24.02
CA ALA A 141 -5.33 12.12 -24.26
C ALA A 141 -4.89 13.08 -23.12
N ASP A 142 -5.83 13.64 -22.36
CA ASP A 142 -5.54 14.50 -21.21
C ASP A 142 -5.13 13.69 -19.95
N HIS A 143 -5.11 12.35 -20.08
CA HIS A 143 -4.71 11.40 -19.05
C HIS A 143 -3.51 10.58 -19.51
N PRO A 144 -2.29 11.09 -19.44
CA PRO A 144 -1.10 10.38 -19.90
C PRO A 144 -0.92 9.05 -19.18
N HIS A 145 -0.88 7.93 -19.95
CA HIS A 145 -0.75 6.58 -19.42
C HIS A 145 -0.04 5.68 -20.44
N GLU A 146 0.49 4.57 -19.96
CA GLU A 146 1.14 3.57 -20.81
C GLU A 146 0.21 2.39 -21.09
N ILE A 147 -0.57 1.98 -20.11
CA ILE A 147 -1.49 0.83 -20.18
C ILE A 147 -2.90 1.29 -19.85
N LEU A 148 -3.84 1.02 -20.76
CA LEU A 148 -5.26 1.21 -20.51
C LEU A 148 -5.89 -0.10 -20.04
N VAL A 149 -6.71 -0.02 -19.00
CA VAL A 149 -7.48 -1.13 -18.45
C VAL A 149 -8.97 -0.79 -18.48
N TRP A 150 -9.77 -1.68 -19.06
CA TRP A 150 -11.22 -1.64 -18.96
C TRP A 150 -11.71 -2.58 -17.86
N ALA A 151 -12.47 -2.06 -16.90
CA ALA A 151 -13.10 -2.80 -15.81
C ALA A 151 -14.59 -2.40 -15.65
N GLY A 152 -15.25 -2.11 -16.77
CA GLY A 152 -16.66 -1.75 -16.86
C GLY A 152 -17.51 -2.85 -17.45
N ALA A 153 -18.72 -2.47 -17.90
CA ALA A 153 -19.68 -3.39 -18.48
C ALA A 153 -19.12 -4.22 -19.65
N ASP A 154 -19.47 -5.50 -19.68
CA ASP A 154 -19.20 -6.37 -20.82
C ASP A 154 -20.19 -6.03 -21.95
N ALA A 155 -19.78 -5.07 -22.78
CA ALA A 155 -20.60 -4.51 -23.86
C ALA A 155 -19.71 -4.18 -25.06
N PRO A 156 -19.78 -4.97 -26.15
CA PRO A 156 -18.95 -4.76 -27.34
C PRO A 156 -19.07 -3.36 -27.95
N GLU A 157 -20.25 -2.77 -27.91
CA GLU A 157 -20.54 -1.42 -28.41
C GLU A 157 -19.89 -0.32 -27.56
N VAL A 158 -19.46 -0.64 -26.32
CA VAL A 158 -18.72 0.26 -25.43
C VAL A 158 -17.22 0.06 -25.65
N THR A 159 -16.75 -1.18 -25.63
CA THR A 159 -15.31 -1.49 -25.76
C THR A 159 -14.78 -1.13 -27.13
N ALA A 160 -15.59 -1.14 -28.18
CA ALA A 160 -15.22 -0.67 -29.51
C ALA A 160 -14.87 0.84 -29.58
N LEU A 161 -15.28 1.63 -28.60
CA LEU A 161 -14.94 3.05 -28.50
C LEU A 161 -13.56 3.29 -27.86
N LEU A 162 -12.97 2.27 -27.25
CA LEU A 162 -11.72 2.40 -26.49
C LEU A 162 -10.50 2.14 -27.39
N PRO A 163 -9.39 2.84 -27.16
CA PRO A 163 -8.10 2.47 -27.74
C PRO A 163 -7.67 1.07 -27.26
N PRO A 164 -6.54 0.52 -27.76
CA PRO A 164 -6.02 -0.76 -27.27
C PRO A 164 -5.94 -0.81 -25.75
N HIS A 165 -6.55 -1.84 -25.16
CA HIS A 165 -6.70 -1.96 -23.71
C HIS A 165 -6.65 -3.42 -23.27
N ARG A 166 -6.39 -3.62 -21.96
CA ARG A 166 -6.60 -4.90 -21.28
C ARG A 166 -7.95 -4.89 -20.58
N THR A 167 -8.61 -6.03 -20.50
CA THR A 167 -9.95 -6.14 -19.92
C THR A 167 -9.94 -6.94 -18.63
N ALA A 168 -10.53 -6.39 -17.60
CA ALA A 168 -10.92 -7.09 -16.37
C ALA A 168 -12.42 -7.34 -16.37
N THR A 169 -12.90 -8.28 -15.55
CA THR A 169 -14.33 -8.40 -15.31
C THR A 169 -14.90 -7.10 -14.75
N ASN A 170 -16.16 -6.80 -15.05
CA ASN A 170 -16.81 -5.59 -14.56
C ASN A 170 -16.66 -5.46 -13.04
N ILE A 171 -16.18 -4.29 -12.59
CA ILE A 171 -15.96 -3.99 -11.17
C ILE A 171 -17.25 -3.96 -10.33
N LEU A 172 -18.40 -3.86 -10.99
CA LEU A 172 -19.72 -3.89 -10.37
C LEU A 172 -20.58 -5.03 -10.95
N ASP A 173 -21.34 -5.70 -10.08
CA ASP A 173 -22.41 -6.59 -10.50
C ASP A 173 -23.68 -5.82 -10.89
N ARG A 174 -24.72 -6.53 -11.35
CA ARG A 174 -26.01 -5.95 -11.73
C ARG A 174 -26.76 -5.25 -10.57
N HIS A 175 -26.34 -5.47 -9.33
CA HIS A 175 -26.90 -4.84 -8.13
C HIS A 175 -25.99 -3.72 -7.59
N LEU A 176 -25.03 -3.24 -8.39
CA LEU A 176 -24.00 -2.26 -8.03
C LEU A 176 -23.09 -2.71 -6.87
N ARG A 177 -22.98 -4.01 -6.63
CA ARG A 177 -22.06 -4.54 -5.62
C ARG A 177 -20.68 -4.71 -6.23
N PRO A 178 -19.62 -4.31 -5.50
CA PRO A 178 -18.25 -4.45 -5.98
C PRO A 178 -17.84 -5.90 -6.24
N ARG A 179 -17.18 -6.13 -7.37
CA ARG A 179 -16.54 -7.38 -7.81
C ARG A 179 -15.05 -7.15 -8.07
N PRO A 180 -14.23 -6.93 -7.04
CA PRO A 180 -12.85 -6.45 -7.20
C PRO A 180 -11.88 -7.49 -7.77
N ALA A 181 -12.17 -8.78 -7.71
CA ALA A 181 -11.22 -9.86 -7.98
C ALA A 181 -10.51 -9.72 -9.33
N GLY A 182 -11.27 -9.57 -10.43
CA GLY A 182 -10.68 -9.50 -11.76
C GLY A 182 -9.77 -8.29 -11.97
N LEU A 183 -10.16 -7.11 -11.50
CA LEU A 183 -9.30 -5.93 -11.59
C LEU A 183 -8.07 -6.06 -10.68
N THR A 184 -8.24 -6.60 -9.48
CA THR A 184 -7.12 -6.84 -8.54
C THR A 184 -6.09 -7.77 -9.14
N GLU A 185 -6.53 -8.85 -9.78
CA GLU A 185 -5.68 -9.82 -10.45
C GLU A 185 -4.95 -9.18 -11.64
N LEU A 186 -5.68 -8.50 -12.52
CA LEU A 186 -5.09 -7.85 -13.68
C LEU A 186 -4.04 -6.78 -13.31
N ILE A 187 -4.28 -5.96 -12.28
CA ILE A 187 -3.28 -4.98 -11.81
C ILE A 187 -2.03 -5.68 -11.26
N ARG A 188 -2.17 -6.82 -10.59
CA ARG A 188 -1.01 -7.62 -10.15
C ARG A 188 -0.26 -8.24 -11.32
N ASP A 189 -0.96 -8.72 -12.33
CA ASP A 189 -0.35 -9.27 -13.54
C ASP A 189 0.43 -8.20 -14.29
N ILE A 190 -0.15 -7.00 -14.46
CA ILE A 190 0.55 -5.84 -15.05
C ILE A 190 1.79 -5.50 -14.22
N TYR A 191 1.69 -5.50 -12.89
CA TYR A 191 2.85 -5.27 -12.04
C TYR A 191 3.94 -6.31 -12.30
N THR A 192 3.57 -7.57 -12.35
CA THR A 192 4.52 -8.67 -12.47
C THR A 192 5.14 -8.75 -13.87
N SER A 193 4.33 -8.63 -14.93
CA SER A 193 4.80 -8.80 -16.32
C SER A 193 5.54 -7.58 -16.84
N ASP A 194 4.99 -6.38 -16.59
CA ASP A 194 5.47 -5.17 -17.26
C ASP A 194 6.39 -4.33 -16.36
N LEU A 195 6.11 -4.27 -15.06
CA LEU A 195 6.79 -3.37 -14.15
C LEU A 195 7.97 -4.01 -13.42
N VAL A 196 7.93 -5.31 -13.16
CA VAL A 196 9.04 -6.05 -12.53
C VAL A 196 10.30 -5.94 -13.41
N GLY A 197 10.15 -6.10 -14.73
CA GLY A 197 11.24 -5.92 -15.69
C GLY A 197 11.83 -4.50 -15.66
N ARG A 198 10.96 -3.48 -15.72
CA ARG A 198 11.39 -2.06 -15.68
C ARG A 198 12.01 -1.64 -14.34
N LYS A 199 11.68 -2.34 -13.25
CA LYS A 199 12.31 -2.15 -11.94
C LYS A 199 13.65 -2.88 -11.80
N GLY A 200 14.15 -3.53 -12.86
CA GLY A 200 15.38 -4.30 -12.84
C GLY A 200 15.27 -5.60 -12.05
N LEU A 201 14.06 -6.18 -11.94
CA LEU A 201 13.79 -7.39 -11.18
C LEU A 201 13.51 -8.62 -12.06
N ALA A 202 13.80 -8.55 -13.37
CA ALA A 202 13.60 -9.66 -14.29
C ALA A 202 14.43 -10.90 -13.92
N ALA A 203 15.69 -10.71 -13.56
CA ALA A 203 16.57 -11.80 -13.16
C ALA A 203 16.09 -12.52 -11.87
N PRO A 204 15.76 -11.82 -10.77
CA PRO A 204 15.13 -12.48 -9.62
C PRO A 204 13.80 -13.15 -9.94
N ALA A 205 12.99 -12.60 -10.83
CA ALA A 205 11.72 -13.21 -11.21
C ALA A 205 11.89 -14.60 -11.82
N ALA A 206 13.01 -14.84 -12.50
CA ALA A 206 13.32 -16.16 -13.07
C ALA A 206 13.74 -17.22 -12.05
N ILE A 207 14.12 -16.83 -10.83
CA ILE A 207 14.63 -17.74 -9.80
C ILE A 207 13.73 -17.84 -8.57
N THR A 208 12.61 -17.09 -8.54
CA THR A 208 11.63 -17.14 -7.45
C THR A 208 10.59 -18.21 -7.66
N GLU A 209 10.10 -18.80 -6.56
CA GLU A 209 9.01 -19.80 -6.59
C GLU A 209 7.62 -19.18 -6.80
N ALA A 210 7.51 -17.88 -6.62
CA ALA A 210 6.26 -17.15 -6.71
C ALA A 210 6.48 -15.79 -7.42
N PRO A 211 5.42 -15.20 -8.01
CA PRO A 211 5.51 -13.87 -8.61
C PRO A 211 6.02 -12.83 -7.61
N ILE A 212 6.79 -11.86 -8.10
CA ILE A 212 7.25 -10.73 -7.27
C ILE A 212 6.07 -9.78 -7.06
N TRP A 213 5.53 -9.75 -5.86
CA TRP A 213 4.42 -8.86 -5.52
C TRP A 213 4.89 -7.54 -4.91
N PRO A 214 4.05 -6.49 -4.98
CA PRO A 214 4.28 -5.26 -4.24
C PRO A 214 4.32 -5.54 -2.73
N THR A 215 5.31 -5.02 -2.00
CA THR A 215 5.41 -5.20 -0.54
C THR A 215 4.12 -4.80 0.20
N PRO A 216 3.42 -3.69 -0.16
CA PRO A 216 2.16 -3.39 0.52
C PRO A 216 1.07 -4.46 0.34
N ALA A 217 1.01 -5.14 -0.81
CA ALA A 217 0.08 -6.25 -0.99
C ALA A 217 0.46 -7.45 -0.09
N VAL A 218 1.75 -7.71 0.03
CA VAL A 218 2.31 -8.75 0.91
C VAL A 218 2.04 -8.45 2.39
N VAL A 219 2.23 -7.21 2.83
CA VAL A 219 1.87 -6.79 4.20
C VAL A 219 0.36 -6.91 4.44
N GLY A 220 -0.46 -6.65 3.41
CA GLY A 220 -1.90 -6.87 3.45
C GLY A 220 -2.27 -8.33 3.72
N LEU A 221 -1.57 -9.31 3.12
CA LEU A 221 -1.77 -10.73 3.42
C LEU A 221 -1.46 -11.05 4.90
N ALA A 222 -0.38 -10.48 5.44
CA ALA A 222 -0.07 -10.63 6.87
C ALA A 222 -1.17 -10.02 7.75
N ALA A 223 -1.68 -8.84 7.41
CA ALA A 223 -2.78 -8.20 8.12
C ALA A 223 -4.07 -9.04 8.09
N GLU A 224 -4.38 -9.67 6.96
CA GLU A 224 -5.49 -10.64 6.86
C GLU A 224 -5.31 -11.84 7.79
N ARG A 225 -4.10 -12.41 7.86
CA ARG A 225 -3.79 -13.49 8.81
C ARG A 225 -3.97 -13.04 10.26
N MET A 226 -3.52 -11.82 10.58
CA MET A 226 -3.69 -11.24 11.92
C MET A 226 -5.18 -11.06 12.25
N SER A 227 -5.99 -10.52 11.34
CA SER A 227 -7.42 -10.33 11.53
C SER A 227 -8.14 -11.66 11.75
N ARG A 228 -7.73 -12.72 11.06
CA ARG A 228 -8.25 -14.08 11.25
C ARG A 228 -7.62 -14.85 12.42
N ARG A 229 -6.80 -14.17 13.23
CA ARG A 229 -6.06 -14.75 14.36
C ARG A 229 -5.13 -15.93 13.99
N ARG A 230 -4.69 -16.00 12.74
CA ARG A 230 -3.74 -17.00 12.24
C ARG A 230 -2.28 -16.53 12.34
N LEU A 231 -2.06 -15.27 12.66
CA LEU A 231 -0.78 -14.65 12.97
C LEU A 231 -0.99 -13.75 14.18
N LEU A 232 -0.21 -13.96 15.22
CA LEU A 232 -0.23 -13.13 16.43
C LEU A 232 1.14 -12.49 16.60
N LEU A 233 1.20 -11.18 16.49
CA LEU A 233 2.36 -10.43 16.98
C LEU A 233 2.17 -10.17 18.48
N PRO A 234 3.24 -10.24 19.30
CA PRO A 234 3.14 -9.95 20.71
C PRO A 234 2.49 -8.60 20.99
N GLY A 235 1.51 -8.58 21.88
CA GLY A 235 0.77 -7.36 22.25
C GLY A 235 -0.25 -6.90 21.22
N THR A 236 -0.64 -7.73 20.25
CA THR A 236 -1.73 -7.41 19.32
C THR A 236 -3.05 -8.05 19.72
N ALA A 237 -4.14 -7.30 19.51
CA ALA A 237 -5.50 -7.78 19.64
C ALA A 237 -6.34 -7.26 18.47
N THR A 238 -7.41 -8.00 18.14
CA THR A 238 -8.38 -7.55 17.12
C THR A 238 -9.58 -6.89 17.81
N PRO A 239 -10.18 -5.84 17.20
CA PRO A 239 -9.81 -5.23 15.91
C PRO A 239 -8.59 -4.31 16.01
N PHE A 240 -7.84 -4.19 14.92
CA PHE A 240 -6.62 -3.39 14.89
C PHE A 240 -6.58 -2.41 13.69
N VAL A 241 -5.70 -1.41 13.84
CA VAL A 241 -5.17 -0.60 12.75
C VAL A 241 -3.67 -0.89 12.65
N LEU A 242 -3.20 -1.28 11.46
CA LEU A 242 -1.78 -1.49 11.19
C LEU A 242 -1.30 -0.39 10.26
N LEU A 243 -0.21 0.27 10.63
CA LEU A 243 0.47 1.28 9.81
C LEU A 243 1.83 0.76 9.35
N ASP A 244 2.05 0.76 8.04
CA ASP A 244 3.35 0.52 7.42
C ASP A 244 3.90 1.85 6.91
N VAL A 245 4.85 2.44 7.64
CA VAL A 245 5.44 3.74 7.33
C VAL A 245 6.70 3.54 6.51
N GLY A 246 6.61 3.88 5.23
CA GLY A 246 7.70 3.79 4.27
C GLY A 246 8.42 5.11 3.98
N GLY A 247 9.40 5.03 3.09
CA GLY A 247 10.14 6.22 2.64
C GLY A 247 9.32 7.13 1.73
N ALA A 248 8.36 6.59 0.97
CA ALA A 248 7.56 7.33 0.00
C ALA A 248 6.09 7.46 0.41
N THR A 249 5.53 6.45 1.06
CA THR A 249 4.11 6.37 1.43
C THR A 249 3.93 5.81 2.83
N THR A 250 2.74 6.02 3.39
CA THR A 250 2.27 5.29 4.56
C THR A 250 1.04 4.49 4.16
N ASP A 251 1.08 3.19 4.41
CA ASP A 251 -0.03 2.29 4.19
C ASP A 251 -0.74 1.99 5.52
N ALA A 252 -2.06 2.06 5.52
CA ALA A 252 -2.86 1.68 6.68
C ALA A 252 -3.75 0.48 6.33
N PHE A 253 -3.70 -0.55 7.15
CA PHE A 253 -4.53 -1.74 7.05
C PHE A 253 -5.47 -1.76 8.26
N VAL A 254 -6.76 -1.67 8.00
CA VAL A 254 -7.78 -1.45 9.01
C VAL A 254 -8.74 -2.63 9.04
N CYS A 255 -8.98 -3.24 10.19
CA CYS A 255 -10.04 -4.24 10.32
C CYS A 255 -11.38 -3.66 9.86
N ALA A 256 -12.09 -4.39 9.00
CA ALA A 256 -13.33 -3.91 8.37
C ALA A 256 -14.41 -3.50 9.40
N GLU A 257 -14.43 -4.14 10.57
CA GLU A 257 -15.32 -3.84 11.68
C GLU A 257 -15.09 -2.48 12.36
N LEU A 258 -13.94 -1.83 12.12
CA LEU A 258 -13.65 -0.48 12.60
C LEU A 258 -14.22 0.61 11.70
N ARG A 259 -14.77 0.29 10.55
CA ARG A 259 -15.33 1.29 9.64
C ARG A 259 -16.69 1.78 10.13
N ARG A 260 -16.87 3.11 10.11
CA ARG A 260 -18.18 3.74 10.32
C ARG A 260 -18.93 3.80 8.99
N GLY A 261 -20.23 3.49 9.00
CA GLY A 261 -21.07 3.51 7.82
C GLY A 261 -21.24 2.16 7.14
N HIS A 262 -21.94 2.12 5.99
CA HIS A 262 -22.35 0.89 5.34
C HIS A 262 -21.19 -0.08 5.13
N PRO A 263 -21.38 -1.38 5.42
CA PRO A 263 -20.37 -2.39 5.19
C PRO A 263 -20.17 -2.62 3.69
N VAL A 264 -19.40 -1.75 3.04
CA VAL A 264 -18.88 -2.05 1.72
C VAL A 264 -17.77 -3.08 1.94
N ARG A 265 -18.05 -4.33 1.64
CA ARG A 265 -17.02 -5.37 1.56
C ARG A 265 -16.06 -4.98 0.43
N VAL A 266 -14.84 -4.62 0.76
CA VAL A 266 -13.97 -3.81 -0.11
C VAL A 266 -12.86 -4.61 -0.77
N THR A 267 -12.59 -5.79 -0.28
CA THR A 267 -11.65 -6.72 -0.90
C THR A 267 -12.33 -8.07 -0.90
N GLY A 268 -12.62 -8.67 -2.00
CA GLY A 268 -13.31 -9.95 -2.16
C GLY A 268 -14.33 -10.33 -1.06
N PRO A 269 -15.17 -11.31 -1.27
CA PRO A 269 -16.24 -11.65 -0.33
C PRO A 269 -15.74 -12.02 1.09
N ASP A 270 -14.42 -12.25 1.25
CA ASP A 270 -13.82 -12.75 2.50
C ASP A 270 -12.77 -11.84 3.13
N SER A 271 -12.50 -10.62 2.62
CA SER A 271 -11.49 -9.77 3.23
C SER A 271 -12.00 -9.12 4.51
N SER A 272 -11.26 -9.34 5.58
CA SER A 272 -11.50 -8.76 6.89
C SER A 272 -10.73 -7.46 7.13
N VAL A 273 -9.89 -7.06 6.18
CA VAL A 273 -9.01 -5.88 6.27
C VAL A 273 -9.17 -4.97 5.06
N VAL A 274 -9.17 -3.66 5.30
CA VAL A 274 -9.21 -2.62 4.26
C VAL A 274 -7.88 -1.88 4.26
N ARG A 275 -7.26 -1.71 3.08
CA ARG A 275 -6.05 -0.91 2.91
C ARG A 275 -6.39 0.52 2.50
N HIS A 276 -5.71 1.49 3.11
CA HIS A 276 -5.67 2.90 2.72
C HIS A 276 -4.22 3.29 2.44
N VAL A 277 -3.99 4.16 1.46
CA VAL A 277 -2.65 4.62 1.09
C VAL A 277 -2.57 6.13 1.20
N PHE A 278 -1.59 6.62 1.94
CA PHE A 278 -1.27 8.04 2.07
C PHE A 278 0.01 8.32 1.29
N THR A 279 -0.14 8.81 0.07
CA THR A 279 0.97 9.00 -0.88
C THR A 279 1.85 10.21 -0.57
N ASP A 280 1.37 11.10 0.28
CA ASP A 280 2.05 12.29 0.76
C ASP A 280 2.64 12.14 2.18
N LEU A 281 2.53 10.94 2.76
CA LEU A 281 3.07 10.61 4.07
C LEU A 281 4.19 9.57 3.92
N GLY A 282 5.41 10.04 3.77
CA GLY A 282 6.60 9.21 3.70
C GLY A 282 7.82 9.99 4.18
N VAL A 283 8.77 9.31 4.80
CA VAL A 283 9.89 9.96 5.52
C VAL A 283 11.07 10.35 4.61
N VAL A 284 11.05 9.97 3.33
CA VAL A 284 12.13 10.27 2.36
C VAL A 284 11.57 11.00 1.15
N ALA A 285 10.87 10.31 0.26
CA ALA A 285 10.39 10.90 -1.00
C ALA A 285 9.27 11.92 -0.78
N SER A 286 8.45 11.75 0.24
CA SER A 286 7.38 12.69 0.61
C SER A 286 7.79 13.67 1.73
N ALA A 287 9.05 13.68 2.13
CA ALA A 287 9.56 14.55 3.20
C ALA A 287 9.25 16.04 2.98
N PRO A 288 9.36 16.62 1.77
CA PRO A 288 8.98 18.04 1.55
C PRO A 288 7.49 18.31 1.83
N ALA A 289 6.60 17.38 1.43
CA ALA A 289 5.17 17.50 1.70
C ALA A 289 4.87 17.37 3.21
N LEU A 290 5.56 16.46 3.89
CA LEU A 290 5.45 16.27 5.34
C LEU A 290 5.94 17.48 6.12
N LEU A 291 7.03 18.09 5.68
CA LEU A 291 7.58 19.32 6.26
C LEU A 291 6.58 20.49 6.14
N GLY A 292 5.99 20.68 4.96
CA GLY A 292 4.97 21.69 4.75
C GLY A 292 3.73 21.51 5.63
N ARG A 293 3.33 20.27 5.89
CA ARG A 293 2.24 19.97 6.82
C ARG A 293 2.61 20.24 8.28
N LEU A 294 3.82 19.88 8.68
CA LEU A 294 4.32 20.17 10.03
C LEU A 294 4.36 21.68 10.28
N ALA A 295 4.79 22.46 9.30
CA ALA A 295 4.80 23.92 9.39
C ALA A 295 3.39 24.54 9.46
N ALA A 296 2.42 23.95 8.77
CA ALA A 296 1.04 24.45 8.67
C ALA A 296 0.12 23.95 9.80
N ASP A 297 0.55 22.99 10.63
CA ASP A 297 -0.28 22.35 11.65
C ASP A 297 0.33 22.52 13.05
N PRO A 298 -0.12 23.52 13.83
CA PRO A 298 0.39 23.76 15.18
C PRO A 298 0.22 22.55 16.12
N GLY A 299 -0.88 21.81 15.97
CA GLY A 299 -1.12 20.62 16.80
C GLY A 299 -0.12 19.50 16.54
N LEU A 300 0.29 19.31 15.28
CA LEU A 300 1.35 18.39 14.90
C LEU A 300 2.70 18.84 15.42
N PHE A 301 3.00 20.14 15.33
CA PHE A 301 4.23 20.73 15.85
C PHE A 301 4.34 20.58 17.37
N ASP A 302 3.27 20.90 18.13
CA ASP A 302 3.23 20.75 19.58
C ASP A 302 3.36 19.30 20.00
N LEU A 303 2.75 18.37 19.25
CA LEU A 303 2.92 16.94 19.49
C LEU A 303 4.38 16.52 19.34
N VAL A 304 5.06 16.90 18.25
CA VAL A 304 6.46 16.57 18.03
C VAL A 304 7.33 17.12 19.16
N ARG A 305 7.08 18.36 19.57
CA ARG A 305 7.77 19.00 20.70
C ARG A 305 7.58 18.25 22.02
N ALA A 306 6.39 17.72 22.26
CA ALA A 306 6.08 16.95 23.46
C ALA A 306 6.66 15.53 23.45
N VAL A 307 6.76 14.91 22.26
CA VAL A 307 7.18 13.49 22.12
C VAL A 307 8.67 13.33 21.89
N ALA A 308 9.32 14.35 21.29
CA ALA A 308 10.74 14.36 20.97
C ALA A 308 11.37 15.75 21.29
N PRO A 309 11.37 16.17 22.56
CA PRO A 309 11.80 17.51 22.95
C PRO A 309 13.26 17.80 22.60
N GLU A 310 14.12 16.80 22.63
CA GLU A 310 15.54 16.90 22.26
C GLU A 310 15.75 17.22 20.77
N ARG A 311 14.75 16.93 19.92
CA ARG A 311 14.80 17.16 18.48
C ARG A 311 14.08 18.44 18.05
N SER A 312 13.30 19.05 18.95
CA SER A 312 12.46 20.21 18.64
C SER A 312 13.18 21.55 18.74
N ARG A 313 14.36 21.63 19.36
CA ARG A 313 15.05 22.91 19.64
C ARG A 313 15.54 23.63 18.40
N GLY A 314 15.70 23.14 17.29
CA GLY A 314 16.01 23.80 16.03
C GLY A 314 14.84 23.72 15.04
N LEU A 315 13.88 22.86 15.34
CA LEU A 315 12.84 22.45 14.40
C LEU A 315 12.05 23.63 13.83
N HIS A 316 11.75 24.66 14.63
CA HIS A 316 11.02 25.83 14.16
C HIS A 316 11.86 26.66 13.14
N HIS A 317 13.14 26.84 13.40
CA HIS A 317 14.05 27.51 12.49
C HIS A 317 14.20 26.71 11.18
N ASP A 318 14.40 25.42 11.29
CA ASP A 318 14.61 24.51 10.17
C ASP A 318 13.32 24.38 9.32
N LEU A 319 12.13 24.41 9.95
CA LEU A 319 10.86 24.46 9.28
C LEU A 319 10.69 25.74 8.45
N CYS A 320 11.10 26.89 9.00
CA CYS A 320 11.05 28.18 8.30
C CYS A 320 12.05 28.24 7.14
N SER A 321 13.18 27.54 7.23
CA SER A 321 14.19 27.44 6.16
C SER A 321 13.82 26.43 5.07
N GLY A 322 12.80 25.58 5.29
CA GLY A 322 12.41 24.52 4.37
C GLY A 322 13.41 23.35 4.31
N ASP A 323 14.29 23.23 5.30
CA ASP A 323 15.30 22.17 5.34
C ASP A 323 14.69 20.83 5.71
N VAL A 324 14.67 19.91 4.74
CA VAL A 324 14.18 18.53 4.91
C VAL A 324 15.01 17.75 5.94
N ALA A 325 16.25 18.12 6.19
CA ALA A 325 17.10 17.50 7.20
C ALA A 325 16.56 17.68 8.63
N ALA A 326 15.68 18.66 8.85
CA ALA A 326 14.94 18.82 10.10
C ALA A 326 14.04 17.63 10.44
N LEU A 327 13.53 16.93 9.41
CA LEU A 327 12.77 15.70 9.57
C LEU A 327 13.72 14.52 9.85
N THR A 328 14.32 14.51 11.02
CA THR A 328 15.07 13.31 11.44
C THR A 328 14.18 12.07 11.34
N PRO A 329 14.72 10.87 11.07
CA PRO A 329 13.91 9.67 10.89
C PRO A 329 12.83 9.44 11.97
N PRO A 330 13.12 9.60 13.29
CA PRO A 330 12.09 9.46 14.32
C PRO A 330 10.95 10.50 14.20
N VAL A 331 11.30 11.77 13.92
CA VAL A 331 10.31 12.86 13.83
C VAL A 331 9.40 12.64 12.61
N GLY A 332 9.98 12.42 11.44
CA GLY A 332 9.20 12.15 10.22
C GLY A 332 8.28 10.94 10.38
N PHE A 333 8.76 9.88 11.01
CA PHE A 333 7.97 8.69 11.30
C PHE A 333 6.77 8.99 12.22
N LEU A 334 6.99 9.67 13.34
CA LEU A 334 5.92 10.05 14.28
C LEU A 334 4.89 10.96 13.65
N CYS A 335 5.31 11.90 12.78
CA CYS A 335 4.42 12.74 11.99
C CYS A 335 3.56 11.90 11.03
N CYS A 336 4.13 10.93 10.33
CA CYS A 336 3.38 10.03 9.45
C CYS A 336 2.34 9.23 10.23
N VAL A 337 2.70 8.67 11.40
CA VAL A 337 1.77 7.94 12.27
C VAL A 337 0.61 8.84 12.70
N PHE A 338 0.90 10.06 13.19
CA PHE A 338 -0.11 11.00 13.63
C PHE A 338 -1.09 11.38 12.51
N LEU A 339 -0.54 11.81 11.37
CA LEU A 339 -1.35 12.28 10.25
C LEU A 339 -2.19 11.15 9.63
N ALA A 340 -1.62 9.95 9.53
CA ALA A 340 -2.36 8.79 9.02
C ALA A 340 -3.54 8.45 9.93
N LEU A 341 -3.33 8.34 11.25
CA LEU A 341 -4.39 8.06 12.21
C LEU A 341 -5.45 9.17 12.21
N ARG A 342 -5.05 10.45 12.20
CA ARG A 342 -5.98 11.58 12.17
C ARG A 342 -6.86 11.57 10.91
N ARG A 343 -6.29 11.27 9.74
CA ARG A 343 -7.06 11.14 8.50
C ARG A 343 -8.01 9.95 8.49
N LEU A 344 -7.60 8.84 9.11
CA LEU A 344 -8.49 7.68 9.26
C LEU A 344 -9.69 8.01 10.15
N ALA A 345 -9.48 8.78 11.22
CA ALA A 345 -10.50 9.13 12.22
C ALA A 345 -11.41 10.29 11.83
N ALA A 346 -11.05 11.09 10.80
CA ALA A 346 -11.82 12.27 10.40
C ALA A 346 -13.29 11.90 10.09
N ALA A 347 -14.21 12.55 10.80
CA ALA A 347 -15.66 12.21 10.74
C ALA A 347 -16.27 12.47 9.36
N ASP A 348 -15.75 13.49 8.66
CA ASP A 348 -16.10 13.89 7.30
C ASP A 348 -15.12 13.36 6.25
N GLY A 349 -14.11 12.60 6.68
CA GLY A 349 -13.09 12.05 5.83
C GLY A 349 -13.56 10.82 5.05
N PRO A 350 -12.87 10.49 3.94
CA PRO A 350 -13.25 9.38 3.07
C PRO A 350 -13.04 8.00 3.72
N HIS A 351 -12.35 7.92 4.85
CA HIS A 351 -11.96 6.66 5.48
C HIS A 351 -12.93 6.21 6.57
N LEU A 352 -13.47 7.13 7.36
CA LEU A 352 -14.50 6.90 8.39
C LEU A 352 -14.17 5.73 9.34
N VAL A 353 -12.98 5.72 9.94
CA VAL A 353 -12.52 4.68 10.86
C VAL A 353 -12.80 5.06 12.30
N ASP A 354 -13.39 4.15 13.07
CA ASP A 354 -13.60 4.31 14.51
C ASP A 354 -12.37 3.84 15.30
N LEU A 355 -11.41 4.74 15.49
CA LEU A 355 -10.20 4.43 16.26
C LEU A 355 -10.50 4.15 17.74
N GLY A 356 -11.61 4.65 18.28
CA GLY A 356 -12.04 4.38 19.67
C GLY A 356 -12.27 2.90 19.93
N ARG A 357 -12.71 2.15 18.94
CA ARG A 357 -12.96 0.70 19.00
C ARG A 357 -11.74 -0.16 18.68
N ALA A 358 -10.64 0.42 18.23
CA ALA A 358 -9.43 -0.35 17.94
C ALA A 358 -8.81 -0.88 19.23
N ALA A 359 -8.71 -2.20 19.35
CA ALA A 359 -8.04 -2.86 20.46
C ALA A 359 -6.51 -2.74 20.37
N SER A 360 -5.97 -2.63 19.14
CA SER A 360 -4.56 -2.43 18.91
C SER A 360 -4.27 -1.42 17.80
N VAL A 361 -3.17 -0.68 17.95
CA VAL A 361 -2.48 -0.01 16.83
C VAL A 361 -1.14 -0.70 16.67
N VAL A 362 -0.92 -1.26 15.48
CA VAL A 362 0.31 -1.97 15.11
C VAL A 362 1.10 -1.08 14.17
N VAL A 363 2.38 -0.95 14.39
CA VAL A 363 3.23 -0.09 13.56
C VAL A 363 4.43 -0.88 13.06
N THR A 364 4.64 -0.83 11.74
CA THR A 364 5.78 -1.41 11.03
C THR A 364 6.37 -0.39 10.05
N GLY A 365 7.31 -0.80 9.26
CA GLY A 365 7.89 0.01 8.21
C GLY A 365 9.37 0.36 8.43
N GLY A 366 10.10 0.52 7.31
CA GLY A 366 11.55 0.77 7.30
C GLY A 366 11.98 2.10 7.92
N ALA A 367 11.03 3.00 8.07
CA ALA A 367 11.23 4.37 8.49
C ALA A 367 11.27 4.56 10.03
N ARG A 368 11.01 3.52 10.82
CA ARG A 368 10.89 3.60 12.30
C ARG A 368 12.17 3.96 13.04
N SER A 369 13.28 4.06 12.39
CA SER A 369 14.61 4.27 12.99
C SER A 369 14.60 5.29 14.14
N GLY A 370 14.78 4.82 15.37
CA GLY A 370 14.94 5.67 16.57
C GLY A 370 13.64 6.11 17.27
N ALA A 371 12.44 5.79 16.77
CA ALA A 371 11.20 6.05 17.50
C ALA A 371 10.94 4.96 18.54
N SER A 372 10.77 5.33 19.81
CA SER A 372 10.45 4.40 20.89
C SER A 372 8.96 4.04 20.90
N THR A 373 8.64 2.85 21.43
CA THR A 373 7.23 2.44 21.64
C THR A 373 6.46 3.43 22.51
N ALA A 374 7.12 4.07 23.48
CA ALA A 374 6.50 5.09 24.34
C ALA A 374 6.13 6.35 23.55
N GLN A 375 6.98 6.80 22.63
CA GLN A 375 6.68 7.93 21.74
C GLN A 375 5.52 7.61 20.79
N ILE A 376 5.54 6.42 20.19
CA ILE A 376 4.45 5.96 19.31
C ILE A 376 3.11 5.90 20.09
N ARG A 377 3.13 5.36 21.31
CA ARG A 377 1.93 5.33 22.18
C ARG A 377 1.39 6.72 22.45
N ARG A 378 2.22 7.70 22.79
CA ARG A 378 1.77 9.08 22.99
C ARG A 378 1.09 9.67 21.74
N VAL A 379 1.65 9.38 20.57
CA VAL A 379 1.04 9.81 19.29
C VAL A 379 -0.32 9.15 19.08
N VAL A 380 -0.44 7.86 19.32
CA VAL A 380 -1.70 7.12 19.20
C VAL A 380 -2.74 7.67 20.17
N ASP A 381 -2.39 7.88 21.44
CA ASP A 381 -3.28 8.40 22.46
C ASP A 381 -3.76 9.83 22.16
N ALA A 382 -2.90 10.66 21.56
CA ALA A 382 -3.25 12.01 21.15
C ALA A 382 -4.31 12.07 20.03
N VAL A 383 -4.33 11.07 19.13
CA VAL A 383 -5.30 11.04 18.02
C VAL A 383 -6.55 10.23 18.38
N ALA A 384 -6.37 9.05 18.93
CA ALA A 384 -7.46 8.12 19.16
C ALA A 384 -8.23 8.38 20.45
N GLY A 385 -7.76 9.34 21.28
CA GLY A 385 -8.33 9.63 22.57
C GLY A 385 -8.12 8.50 23.60
N ARG A 386 -8.56 8.75 24.83
CA ARG A 386 -8.62 7.70 25.85
C ARG A 386 -9.75 6.76 25.51
N SER A 387 -9.46 5.48 25.43
CA SER A 387 -10.47 4.42 25.28
C SER A 387 -10.87 3.90 26.65
N ASP A 388 -12.13 3.51 26.82
CA ASP A 388 -12.61 2.85 28.05
C ASP A 388 -11.94 1.48 28.25
N ALA A 389 -11.51 0.84 27.17
CA ALA A 389 -10.72 -0.38 27.19
C ALA A 389 -9.23 -0.07 26.90
N PRO A 390 -8.27 -0.77 27.56
CA PRO A 390 -6.85 -0.54 27.32
C PRO A 390 -6.49 -0.91 25.87
N ARG A 391 -6.11 0.12 25.08
CA ARG A 391 -5.57 -0.05 23.72
C ARG A 391 -4.11 -0.46 23.79
N THR A 392 -3.72 -1.47 23.04
CA THR A 392 -2.31 -1.84 22.92
C THR A 392 -1.66 -1.13 21.73
N VAL A 393 -0.38 -0.78 21.89
CA VAL A 393 0.49 -0.34 20.80
C VAL A 393 1.56 -1.39 20.61
N ALA A 394 1.50 -2.09 19.49
CA ALA A 394 2.48 -3.09 19.12
C ALA A 394 3.38 -2.55 18.01
N VAL A 395 4.65 -2.89 18.08
CA VAL A 395 5.64 -2.47 17.10
C VAL A 395 6.32 -3.71 16.53
N ASP A 396 6.29 -3.84 15.21
CA ASP A 396 7.05 -4.88 14.51
C ASP A 396 8.54 -4.52 14.54
N ASN A 397 9.18 -4.84 15.67
CA ASN A 397 10.60 -4.51 15.91
C ASN A 397 11.54 -5.24 14.95
N ASP A 398 11.17 -6.45 14.56
CA ASP A 398 12.01 -7.35 13.78
C ASP A 398 11.71 -7.25 12.28
N TYR A 399 10.76 -6.38 11.88
CA TYR A 399 10.38 -6.19 10.47
C TYR A 399 9.88 -7.46 9.79
N LEU A 400 9.13 -8.29 10.48
CA LEU A 400 8.74 -9.60 9.98
C LEU A 400 7.36 -9.63 9.30
N LEU A 401 6.53 -8.58 9.39
CA LEU A 401 5.19 -8.59 8.80
C LEU A 401 5.20 -8.92 7.29
N TRP A 402 6.11 -8.31 6.53
CA TRP A 402 6.25 -8.65 5.11
C TRP A 402 6.71 -10.10 4.92
N ALA A 403 7.59 -10.60 5.79
CA ALA A 403 8.08 -11.98 5.73
C ALA A 403 6.97 -13.00 6.03
N TYR A 404 6.05 -12.68 6.92
CA TYR A 404 4.85 -13.49 7.15
C TYR A 404 3.90 -13.47 5.95
N GLY A 405 3.69 -12.31 5.33
CA GLY A 405 2.76 -12.17 4.21
C GLY A 405 3.25 -12.79 2.92
N ILE A 406 4.57 -12.72 2.63
CA ILE A 406 5.13 -13.24 1.38
C ILE A 406 4.97 -14.76 1.23
N GLN A 407 4.77 -15.48 2.34
CA GLN A 407 4.52 -16.92 2.32
C GLN A 407 3.18 -17.27 1.68
N ASP A 408 2.20 -16.36 1.80
CA ASP A 408 0.84 -16.55 1.29
C ASP A 408 0.69 -16.08 -0.18
N VAL A 409 1.74 -15.53 -0.78
CA VAL A 409 1.75 -15.27 -2.22
C VAL A 409 1.65 -16.60 -2.95
N PRO A 410 0.61 -16.82 -3.79
CA PRO A 410 0.43 -18.07 -4.51
C PRO A 410 1.68 -18.39 -5.35
N ALA A 411 2.01 -19.67 -5.43
CA ALA A 411 3.03 -20.13 -6.37
C ALA A 411 2.60 -19.79 -7.80
N TRP A 412 3.59 -19.60 -8.68
CA TRP A 412 3.30 -19.34 -10.09
C TRP A 412 2.56 -20.52 -10.71
N HIS A 413 1.33 -20.30 -11.10
CA HIS A 413 0.63 -21.17 -12.04
C HIS A 413 0.63 -20.47 -13.38
N PRO A 414 1.45 -20.89 -14.36
CA PRO A 414 1.33 -20.34 -15.70
C PRO A 414 -0.10 -20.59 -16.18
N VAL A 415 -0.81 -19.51 -16.48
CA VAL A 415 -2.10 -19.63 -17.17
C VAL A 415 -1.78 -20.32 -18.49
N ARG A 416 -2.34 -21.52 -18.65
CA ARG A 416 -2.25 -22.31 -19.90
C ARG A 416 -3.08 -21.65 -20.98
#